data_3eab924dfc6de82caa6da2494b4876e5
#
_entry.id   3eab924dfc6de82caa6da2494b4876e5
#
_cell.length_a   1.000
_cell.length_b   1.000
_cell.length_c   1.000
_cell.angle_alpha   90.00
_cell.angle_beta   90.00
_cell.angle_gamma   90.00
#
_symmetry.space_group_name_H-M   'P 1'
#
loop_
_entity.id
_entity.type
_entity.pdbx_description
1 polymer ?
#
loop_
_entity_poly.entity_id
_entity_poly.type
_entity_poly.pdbx_seq_one_letter_code
_entity_poly.pdbx_strand_id
1 'polypeptide(L)'
;MRIGHGYDVHKLVEGRPLIIGGVEIPYEKGLLGHSDADVLLHAISDALLGAAAMGDIGKLFPDSDPKYKGADSLVLLREVCVQVRNKGFEIENIDATVLAQAPKLRPYIDEMRARISAYTDVDIDSVSVKATTEEGLGFTGEGKGIAAHAVCLIK
;
A
#
# COMPACT_ATOMS: atom_id res chain seq x y z
N MET A 1 -2.58 13.27 -18.71
CA MET A 1 -1.69 12.97 -17.58
C MET A 1 -2.35 13.41 -16.30
N ARG A 2 -2.41 12.53 -15.28
CA ARG A 2 -3.07 12.80 -14.00
C ARG A 2 -2.22 12.29 -12.86
N ILE A 3 -2.23 13.02 -11.75
CA ILE A 3 -1.55 12.62 -10.51
C ILE A 3 -2.58 12.13 -9.50
N GLY A 4 -2.22 11.12 -8.72
CA GLY A 4 -3.01 10.65 -7.59
C GLY A 4 -2.16 10.56 -6.34
N HIS A 5 -2.79 10.77 -5.20
CA HIS A 5 -2.17 10.60 -3.88
C HIS A 5 -3.03 9.67 -3.04
N GLY A 6 -2.37 8.74 -2.34
CA GLY A 6 -3.01 7.87 -1.38
C GLY A 6 -2.33 7.96 -0.02
N TYR A 7 -3.10 7.79 1.02
CA TYR A 7 -2.63 7.71 2.40
C TYR A 7 -3.38 6.61 3.12
N ASP A 8 -2.65 5.80 3.89
CA ASP A 8 -3.26 4.80 4.75
C ASP A 8 -2.50 4.68 6.06
N VAL A 9 -3.16 4.20 7.09
CA VAL A 9 -2.59 3.99 8.41
C VAL A 9 -3.29 2.81 9.08
N HIS A 10 -2.49 1.96 9.73
CA HIS A 10 -3.00 0.84 10.52
C HIS A 10 -2.29 0.79 11.87
N LYS A 11 -3.02 0.36 12.89
CA LYS A 11 -2.50 0.19 14.25
C LYS A 11 -1.63 -1.06 14.31
N LEU A 12 -0.49 -0.99 15.01
CA LEU A 12 0.34 -2.15 15.34
C LEU A 12 -0.26 -2.88 16.55
N VAL A 13 -0.46 -4.19 16.42
CA VAL A 13 -1.00 -5.05 17.46
C VAL A 13 -0.24 -6.37 17.52
N GLU A 14 -0.26 -7.03 18.65
CA GLU A 14 0.27 -8.38 18.79
C GLU A 14 -0.64 -9.41 18.13
N GLY A 15 -0.08 -10.57 17.75
CA GLY A 15 -0.83 -11.70 17.23
C GLY A 15 -1.23 -11.61 15.76
N ARG A 16 -0.69 -10.64 15.02
CA ARG A 16 -0.90 -10.55 13.57
C ARG A 16 0.44 -10.52 12.83
N PRO A 17 0.50 -11.11 11.61
CA PRO A 17 1.68 -10.97 10.78
C PRO A 17 1.83 -9.52 10.30
N LEU A 18 3.06 -9.07 10.13
CA LEU A 18 3.36 -7.77 9.53
C LEU A 18 3.59 -7.97 8.03
N ILE A 19 2.66 -7.47 7.22
CA ILE A 19 2.72 -7.57 5.76
C ILE A 19 2.75 -6.15 5.19
N ILE A 20 3.81 -5.81 4.48
CA ILE A 20 3.98 -4.50 3.84
C ILE A 20 4.52 -4.71 2.44
N GLY A 21 3.85 -4.13 1.43
CA GLY A 21 4.23 -4.29 0.04
C GLY A 21 4.11 -5.74 -0.44
N GLY A 22 3.21 -6.51 0.15
CA GLY A 22 3.02 -7.93 -0.13
C GLY A 22 4.09 -8.83 0.49
N VAL A 23 4.99 -8.28 1.31
CA VAL A 23 6.10 -9.03 1.95
C VAL A 23 5.79 -9.23 3.42
N GLU A 24 5.84 -10.46 3.89
CA GLU A 24 5.74 -10.76 5.32
C GLU A 24 7.10 -10.49 5.98
N ILE A 25 7.09 -9.58 6.94
CA ILE A 25 8.30 -9.11 7.62
C ILE A 25 8.32 -9.68 9.05
N PRO A 26 9.41 -10.35 9.44
CA PRO A 26 9.54 -10.83 10.83
C PRO A 26 9.50 -9.66 11.81
N TYR A 27 8.50 -9.66 12.68
CA TYR A 27 8.33 -8.66 13.73
C TYR A 27 7.37 -9.18 14.79
N GLU A 28 7.47 -8.66 15.99
CA GLU A 28 6.64 -9.08 17.14
C GLU A 28 5.18 -8.61 17.03
N LYS A 29 4.91 -7.62 16.18
CA LYS A 29 3.58 -7.06 15.94
C LYS A 29 3.27 -7.05 14.45
N GLY A 30 1.99 -7.00 14.13
CA GLY A 30 1.49 -6.80 12.78
C GLY A 30 0.44 -5.71 12.74
N LEU A 31 -0.03 -5.40 11.55
CA LEU A 31 -1.02 -4.34 11.34
C LEU A 31 -2.43 -4.90 11.46
N LEU A 32 -3.30 -4.14 12.14
CA LEU A 32 -4.70 -4.49 12.35
C LEU A 32 -5.57 -3.90 11.24
N GLY A 33 -6.39 -4.75 10.62
CA GLY A 33 -7.35 -4.34 9.61
C GLY A 33 -8.23 -5.49 9.17
N HIS A 34 -9.22 -5.19 8.32
CA HIS A 34 -10.18 -6.16 7.78
C HIS A 34 -9.51 -7.14 6.80
N SER A 35 -8.64 -6.63 5.92
CA SER A 35 -7.82 -7.43 5.01
C SER A 35 -6.52 -7.87 5.72
N ASP A 36 -5.44 -8.09 4.97
CA ASP A 36 -4.11 -8.29 5.52
C ASP A 36 -3.49 -7.02 6.12
N ALA A 37 -4.19 -5.88 6.03
CA ALA A 37 -3.80 -4.56 6.53
C ALA A 37 -2.48 -4.05 5.93
N ASP A 38 -2.20 -4.38 4.66
CA ASP A 38 -1.01 -3.90 3.95
C ASP A 38 -1.14 -2.40 3.67
N VAL A 39 -0.58 -1.60 4.56
CA VAL A 39 -0.68 -0.14 4.53
C VAL A 39 -0.10 0.46 3.25
N LEU A 40 0.97 -0.12 2.73
CA LEU A 40 1.63 0.37 1.51
C LEU A 40 0.76 0.11 0.28
N LEU A 41 0.26 -1.09 0.11
CA LEU A 41 -0.58 -1.44 -1.04
C LEU A 41 -1.92 -0.71 -1.02
N HIS A 42 -2.48 -0.45 0.16
CA HIS A 42 -3.69 0.36 0.29
C HIS A 42 -3.46 1.81 -0.14
N ALA A 43 -2.33 2.41 0.26
CA ALA A 43 -1.99 3.77 -0.16
C ALA A 43 -1.78 3.84 -1.69
N ILE A 44 -1.10 2.87 -2.27
CA ILE A 44 -0.89 2.80 -3.73
C ILE A 44 -2.24 2.65 -4.46
N SER A 45 -3.11 1.77 -3.97
CA SER A 45 -4.44 1.55 -4.56
C SER A 45 -5.27 2.83 -4.55
N ASP A 46 -5.28 3.56 -3.43
CA ASP A 46 -6.00 4.83 -3.32
C ASP A 46 -5.41 5.90 -4.23
N ALA A 47 -4.08 5.94 -4.38
CA ALA A 47 -3.43 6.87 -5.31
C ALA A 47 -3.90 6.63 -6.76
N LEU A 48 -3.94 5.37 -7.18
CA LEU A 48 -4.37 5.00 -8.53
C LEU A 48 -5.84 5.31 -8.77
N LEU A 49 -6.71 4.96 -7.83
CA LEU A 49 -8.14 5.27 -7.91
C LEU A 49 -8.39 6.78 -7.91
N GLY A 50 -7.68 7.52 -7.06
CA GLY A 50 -7.79 8.98 -7.00
C GLY A 50 -7.37 9.65 -8.30
N ALA A 51 -6.26 9.22 -8.91
CA ALA A 51 -5.80 9.73 -10.20
C ALA A 51 -6.85 9.52 -11.29
N ALA A 52 -7.55 8.39 -11.28
CA ALA A 52 -8.60 8.07 -12.24
C ALA A 52 -9.97 8.65 -11.87
N ALA A 53 -10.08 9.40 -10.77
CA ALA A 53 -11.32 9.95 -10.23
C ALA A 53 -12.39 8.87 -9.97
N MET A 54 -11.95 7.76 -9.36
CA MET A 54 -12.79 6.59 -9.06
C MET A 54 -13.07 6.41 -7.56
N GLY A 55 -12.71 7.39 -6.73
CA GLY A 55 -12.89 7.31 -5.28
C GLY A 55 -11.72 6.60 -4.59
N ASP A 56 -12.03 5.68 -3.71
CA ASP A 56 -11.06 4.99 -2.87
C ASP A 56 -11.33 3.47 -2.79
N ILE A 57 -10.45 2.75 -2.11
CA ILE A 57 -10.59 1.30 -1.94
C ILE A 57 -11.82 0.92 -1.10
N GLY A 58 -12.23 1.78 -0.16
CA GLY A 58 -13.43 1.53 0.65
C GLY A 58 -14.69 1.49 -0.18
N LYS A 59 -14.76 2.26 -1.27
CA LYS A 59 -15.86 2.24 -2.22
C LYS A 59 -15.83 0.98 -3.07
N LEU A 60 -14.66 0.56 -3.53
CA LEU A 60 -14.50 -0.62 -4.41
C LEU A 60 -14.55 -1.95 -3.64
N PHE A 61 -13.98 -1.97 -2.43
CA PHE A 61 -13.89 -3.16 -1.58
C PHE A 61 -14.40 -2.83 -0.16
N PRO A 62 -15.72 -2.73 0.06
CA PRO A 62 -16.26 -2.35 1.36
C PRO A 62 -15.87 -3.31 2.48
N ASP A 63 -15.46 -2.79 3.64
CA ASP A 63 -15.16 -3.59 4.84
C ASP A 63 -16.39 -4.37 5.33
N SER A 64 -17.59 -3.91 4.99
CA SER A 64 -18.84 -4.59 5.29
C SER A 64 -19.06 -5.87 4.48
N ASP A 65 -18.32 -6.07 3.40
CA ASP A 65 -18.43 -7.27 2.55
C ASP A 65 -17.54 -8.39 3.10
N PRO A 66 -18.13 -9.51 3.59
CA PRO A 66 -17.35 -10.60 4.18
C PRO A 66 -16.33 -11.24 3.22
N LYS A 67 -16.52 -11.11 1.91
CA LYS A 67 -15.63 -11.73 0.92
C LYS A 67 -14.23 -11.12 0.93
N TYR A 68 -14.07 -9.89 1.47
CA TYR A 68 -12.78 -9.22 1.55
C TYR A 68 -12.08 -9.39 2.91
N LYS A 69 -12.72 -10.10 3.86
CA LYS A 69 -12.09 -10.39 5.15
C LYS A 69 -10.84 -11.25 4.95
N GLY A 70 -9.70 -10.78 5.46
CA GLY A 70 -8.42 -11.47 5.28
C GLY A 70 -7.87 -11.43 3.86
N ALA A 71 -8.42 -10.57 2.99
CA ALA A 71 -8.04 -10.52 1.59
C ALA A 71 -6.55 -10.14 1.41
N ASP A 72 -5.94 -10.73 0.38
CA ASP A 72 -4.59 -10.41 -0.07
C ASP A 72 -4.61 -9.07 -0.81
N SER A 73 -3.97 -8.06 -0.25
CA SER A 73 -3.95 -6.72 -0.83
C SER A 73 -3.22 -6.63 -2.18
N LEU A 74 -2.34 -7.58 -2.52
CA LEU A 74 -1.77 -7.67 -3.87
C LEU A 74 -2.85 -7.99 -4.91
N VAL A 75 -3.76 -8.91 -4.57
CA VAL A 75 -4.90 -9.24 -5.45
C VAL A 75 -5.83 -8.05 -5.60
N LEU A 76 -6.10 -7.33 -4.50
CA LEU A 76 -6.92 -6.11 -4.55
C LEU A 76 -6.25 -5.03 -5.41
N LEU A 77 -4.94 -4.84 -5.28
CA LEU A 77 -4.17 -3.90 -6.10
C LEU A 77 -4.25 -4.25 -7.59
N ARG A 78 -4.12 -5.53 -7.95
CA ARG A 78 -4.28 -5.98 -9.34
C ARG A 78 -5.66 -5.59 -9.88
N GLU A 79 -6.71 -5.81 -9.10
CA GLU A 79 -8.08 -5.43 -9.50
C GLU A 79 -8.20 -3.92 -9.71
N VAL A 80 -7.62 -3.11 -8.82
CA VAL A 80 -7.58 -1.65 -8.99
C VAL A 80 -6.93 -1.28 -10.32
N CYS A 81 -5.80 -1.89 -10.65
CA CYS A 81 -5.10 -1.63 -11.92
C CYS A 81 -5.95 -2.01 -13.14
N VAL A 82 -6.69 -3.12 -13.06
CA VAL A 82 -7.63 -3.53 -14.12
C VAL A 82 -8.71 -2.46 -14.31
N GLN A 83 -9.30 -1.98 -13.22
CA GLN A 83 -10.36 -0.97 -13.27
C GLN A 83 -9.84 0.37 -13.84
N VAL A 84 -8.64 0.79 -13.45
CA VAL A 84 -8.01 2.01 -13.96
C VAL A 84 -7.76 1.90 -15.48
N ARG A 85 -7.23 0.76 -15.94
CA ARG A 85 -7.01 0.51 -17.37
C ARG A 85 -8.31 0.40 -18.16
N ASN A 86 -9.34 -0.24 -17.60
CA ASN A 86 -10.66 -0.32 -18.23
C ASN A 86 -11.29 1.05 -18.43
N LYS A 87 -10.95 2.02 -17.58
CA LYS A 87 -11.38 3.42 -17.74
C LYS A 87 -10.59 4.16 -18.83
N GLY A 88 -9.57 3.54 -19.41
CA GLY A 88 -8.80 4.10 -20.52
C GLY A 88 -7.47 4.74 -20.13
N PHE A 89 -6.96 4.45 -18.93
CA PHE A 89 -5.71 5.02 -18.46
C PHE A 89 -4.58 3.98 -18.46
N GLU A 90 -3.35 4.48 -18.65
CA GLU A 90 -2.12 3.73 -18.43
C GLU A 90 -1.42 4.23 -17.17
N ILE A 91 -0.78 3.33 -16.43
CA ILE A 91 -0.03 3.67 -15.22
C ILE A 91 1.42 3.95 -15.61
N GLU A 92 1.89 5.17 -15.38
CA GLU A 92 3.23 5.60 -15.76
C GLU A 92 4.28 5.28 -14.70
N ASN A 93 4.01 5.69 -13.44
CA ASN A 93 4.90 5.38 -12.34
C ASN A 93 4.18 5.43 -11.00
N ILE A 94 4.81 4.80 -10.00
CA ILE A 94 4.35 4.74 -8.62
C ILE A 94 5.53 5.10 -7.73
N ASP A 95 5.31 6.03 -6.79
CA ASP A 95 6.28 6.38 -5.76
C ASP A 95 5.59 6.33 -4.40
N ALA A 96 6.17 5.64 -3.44
CA ALA A 96 5.57 5.48 -2.12
C ALA A 96 6.60 5.61 -1.00
N THR A 97 6.11 6.04 0.16
CA THR A 97 6.92 6.20 1.36
C THR A 97 6.19 5.55 2.54
N VAL A 98 6.87 4.64 3.24
CA VAL A 98 6.37 4.02 4.46
C VAL A 98 6.98 4.71 5.67
N LEU A 99 6.14 5.07 6.64
CA LEU A 99 6.53 5.72 7.89
C LEU A 99 6.40 4.69 9.01
N ALA A 100 7.55 4.20 9.49
CA ALA A 100 7.62 3.18 10.53
C ALA A 100 8.84 3.41 11.40
N GLN A 101 8.67 3.43 12.72
CA GLN A 101 9.80 3.53 13.64
C GLN A 101 10.62 2.24 13.64
N ALA A 102 9.96 1.13 13.58
CA ALA A 102 10.52 -0.23 13.50
C ALA A 102 9.50 -1.16 12.83
N PRO A 103 9.92 -2.30 12.28
CA PRO A 103 11.29 -2.76 12.06
C PRO A 103 11.98 -2.00 10.93
N LYS A 104 13.28 -2.27 10.69
CA LYS A 104 13.97 -1.75 9.50
C LYS A 104 13.39 -2.39 8.25
N LEU A 105 12.94 -1.57 7.32
CA LEU A 105 12.28 -2.03 6.09
C LEU A 105 13.24 -2.13 4.90
N ARG A 106 14.40 -1.48 4.95
CA ARG A 106 15.36 -1.48 3.85
C ARG A 106 15.67 -2.86 3.27
N PRO A 107 15.89 -3.92 4.07
CA PRO A 107 16.18 -5.24 3.50
C PRO A 107 15.06 -5.83 2.64
N TYR A 108 13.84 -5.31 2.75
CA TYR A 108 12.64 -5.86 2.09
C TYR A 108 12.17 -5.00 0.93
N ILE A 109 12.73 -3.80 0.74
CA ILE A 109 12.22 -2.82 -0.24
C ILE A 109 12.29 -3.36 -1.67
N ASP A 110 13.38 -4.01 -2.07
CA ASP A 110 13.49 -4.53 -3.44
C ASP A 110 12.49 -5.64 -3.72
N GLU A 111 12.20 -6.50 -2.74
CA GLU A 111 11.14 -7.50 -2.86
C GLU A 111 9.75 -6.86 -2.96
N MET A 112 9.48 -5.81 -2.17
CA MET A 112 8.23 -5.04 -2.27
C MET A 112 8.06 -4.47 -3.68
N ARG A 113 9.11 -3.84 -4.23
CA ARG A 113 9.09 -3.28 -5.58
C ARG A 113 8.82 -4.36 -6.63
N ALA A 114 9.46 -5.52 -6.50
CA ALA A 114 9.26 -6.63 -7.44
C ALA A 114 7.82 -7.14 -7.41
N ARG A 115 7.22 -7.27 -6.24
CA ARG A 115 5.83 -7.70 -6.11
C ARG A 115 4.85 -6.67 -6.64
N ILE A 116 5.06 -5.40 -6.33
CA ILE A 116 4.23 -4.31 -6.86
C ILE A 116 4.31 -4.28 -8.38
N SER A 117 5.52 -4.34 -8.95
CA SER A 117 5.72 -4.40 -10.39
C SER A 117 4.97 -5.57 -11.04
N ALA A 118 5.08 -6.76 -10.46
CA ALA A 118 4.43 -7.97 -10.99
C ALA A 118 2.90 -7.87 -10.97
N TYR A 119 2.32 -7.28 -9.93
CA TYR A 119 0.85 -7.22 -9.78
C TYR A 119 0.22 -6.01 -10.46
N THR A 120 1.00 -4.97 -10.75
CA THR A 120 0.51 -3.76 -11.43
C THR A 120 0.82 -3.74 -12.92
N ASP A 121 1.67 -4.64 -13.41
CA ASP A 121 2.24 -4.61 -14.77
C ASP A 121 2.92 -3.27 -15.09
N VAL A 122 3.55 -2.67 -14.08
CA VAL A 122 4.39 -1.47 -14.21
C VAL A 122 5.85 -1.89 -14.12
N ASP A 123 6.69 -1.38 -15.01
CA ASP A 123 8.12 -1.68 -15.01
C ASP A 123 8.73 -1.37 -13.63
N ILE A 124 9.59 -2.24 -13.13
CA ILE A 124 10.19 -2.09 -11.80
C ILE A 124 10.97 -0.77 -11.65
N ASP A 125 11.55 -0.25 -12.74
CA ASP A 125 12.23 1.04 -12.73
C ASP A 125 11.27 2.23 -12.58
N SER A 126 9.97 1.98 -12.74
CA SER A 126 8.91 2.97 -12.52
C SER A 126 8.18 2.76 -11.18
N VAL A 127 8.67 1.86 -10.33
CA VAL A 127 8.15 1.61 -8.99
C VAL A 127 9.20 1.97 -7.94
N SER A 128 8.93 2.99 -7.14
CA SER A 128 9.81 3.44 -6.06
C SER A 128 9.14 3.22 -4.71
N VAL A 129 9.88 2.66 -3.76
CA VAL A 129 9.47 2.51 -2.37
C VAL A 129 10.59 3.00 -1.47
N LYS A 130 10.24 3.90 -0.55
CA LYS A 130 11.16 4.42 0.47
C LYS A 130 10.55 4.17 1.85
N ALA A 131 11.39 4.06 2.85
CA ALA A 131 10.96 3.98 4.24
C ALA A 131 11.68 5.04 5.05
N THR A 132 10.98 5.63 6.01
CA THR A 132 11.53 6.61 6.94
C THR A 132 10.93 6.43 8.33
N THR A 133 11.68 6.85 9.34
CA THR A 133 11.10 7.06 10.68
C THR A 133 10.59 8.50 10.78
N GLU A 134 9.81 8.78 11.81
CA GLU A 134 9.46 10.16 12.19
C GLU A 134 10.23 10.61 13.44
N GLU A 135 11.44 10.08 13.63
CA GLU A 135 12.36 10.47 14.69
C GLU A 135 11.73 10.39 16.10
N GLY A 136 10.95 9.34 16.35
CA GLY A 136 10.26 9.14 17.62
C GLY A 136 9.03 10.03 17.83
N LEU A 137 8.65 10.82 16.84
CA LEU A 137 7.53 11.77 16.94
C LEU A 137 6.22 11.14 16.46
N GLY A 138 5.14 11.47 17.16
CA GLY A 138 3.79 11.06 16.80
C GLY A 138 3.54 9.57 16.96
N PHE A 139 2.41 9.10 16.44
CA PHE A 139 1.99 7.70 16.63
C PHE A 139 2.91 6.71 15.91
N THR A 140 3.46 7.07 14.75
CA THR A 140 4.42 6.21 14.07
C THR A 140 5.76 6.16 14.83
N GLY A 141 6.23 7.31 15.31
CA GLY A 141 7.45 7.41 16.08
C GLY A 141 7.37 6.70 17.43
N GLU A 142 6.18 6.59 18.01
CA GLU A 142 5.93 5.86 19.26
C GLU A 142 5.68 4.37 19.03
N GLY A 143 5.67 3.91 17.79
CA GLY A 143 5.44 2.50 17.48
C GLY A 143 3.98 2.04 17.65
N LYS A 144 3.04 2.97 17.63
CA LYS A 144 1.60 2.65 17.76
C LYS A 144 0.98 2.22 16.44
N GLY A 145 1.56 2.63 15.33
CA GLY A 145 1.06 2.33 14.01
C GLY A 145 2.12 2.55 12.94
N ILE A 146 1.77 2.17 11.71
CA ILE A 146 2.56 2.41 10.51
C ILE A 146 1.66 3.12 9.51
N ALA A 147 2.20 4.14 8.86
CA ALA A 147 1.51 4.89 7.82
C ALA A 147 2.25 4.77 6.48
N ALA A 148 1.55 5.03 5.40
CA ALA A 148 2.15 5.10 4.08
C ALA A 148 1.51 6.21 3.25
N HIS A 149 2.33 6.87 2.45
CA HIS A 149 1.90 7.77 1.39
C HIS A 149 2.29 7.17 0.05
N ALA A 150 1.46 7.35 -0.94
CA ALA A 150 1.79 6.99 -2.31
C ALA A 150 1.38 8.11 -3.27
N VAL A 151 2.17 8.29 -4.30
CA VAL A 151 1.86 9.17 -5.43
C VAL A 151 1.99 8.34 -6.70
N CYS A 152 1.10 8.53 -7.64
CA CYS A 152 1.19 7.90 -8.95
C CYS A 152 0.92 8.89 -10.06
N LEU A 153 1.39 8.56 -11.24
CA LEU A 153 1.10 9.27 -12.46
C LEU A 153 0.43 8.31 -13.44
N ILE A 154 -0.68 8.74 -13.99
CA ILE A 154 -1.39 8.00 -15.05
C ILE A 154 -1.63 8.91 -16.26
N LYS A 155 -1.77 8.33 -17.41
CA LYS A 155 -2.10 9.07 -18.63
C LYS A 155 -3.26 8.46 -19.40
#